data_2cbfa655239f3c84ae8bee746be8840b
#
_entry.id   2cbfa655239f3c84ae8bee746be8840b
#
_cell.length_a   1.000
_cell.length_b   1.000
_cell.length_c   1.000
_cell.angle_alpha   90.00
_cell.angle_beta   90.00
_cell.angle_gamma   90.00
#
_symmetry.space_group_name_H-M   'P 1'
#
loop_
_entity.id
_entity.type
_entity.pdbx_description
1 polymer ?
#
loop_
_entity_poly.entity_id
_entity_poly.type
_entity_poly.pdbx_seq_one_letter_code
_entity_poly.pdbx_strand_id
1 'polypeptide(L)'
;CFFLVLFIFSCDNTTKIKLTKLEGSPAYENAKLEIDTIAFKEQEYSFKFDVFDYNLGEQTEKEFSFDLANSGKGQHIHFIVNNGPYSAYYSSEFNKKLEEGNNIILAFLSRSYHESVKNPNAYFLTQIGEGEKIDLSKEFLFYSRPKGTYTGIDTEKLLLDFYLVNTSISPTGNRVRATIQGAEFIIDEWAPYYIENLPKGEISIKLELIDRMGELIETPFNPSIRTVTLE
;
A
#
# COMPACT_ATOMS: atom_id res chain seq x y z
N CYS A 1 15.39 60.17 -16.49
CA CYS A 1 15.58 59.03 -15.59
C CYS A 1 14.85 57.83 -16.19
N PHE A 2 15.62 56.87 -16.72
CA PHE A 2 15.09 55.62 -17.25
C PHE A 2 15.17 54.57 -16.12
N PHE A 3 14.04 54.11 -15.60
CA PHE A 3 13.99 53.04 -14.59
C PHE A 3 14.06 51.69 -15.34
N LEU A 4 15.19 50.99 -15.21
CA LEU A 4 15.40 49.65 -15.71
C LEU A 4 14.77 48.68 -14.70
N VAL A 5 13.59 48.12 -15.01
CA VAL A 5 12.97 47.02 -14.23
C VAL A 5 13.65 45.75 -14.63
N LEU A 6 14.52 45.20 -13.74
CA LEU A 6 15.06 43.84 -13.88
C LEU A 6 13.95 42.84 -13.50
N PHE A 7 13.39 42.16 -14.46
CA PHE A 7 12.64 40.92 -14.24
C PHE A 7 13.61 39.82 -13.89
N ILE A 8 13.66 39.45 -12.61
CA ILE A 8 14.35 38.20 -12.18
C ILE A 8 13.40 37.05 -12.51
N PHE A 9 13.65 36.38 -13.63
CA PHE A 9 13.06 35.04 -13.87
C PHE A 9 13.73 34.08 -12.90
N SER A 10 13.07 33.76 -11.80
CA SER A 10 13.40 32.58 -11.00
C SER A 10 13.05 31.35 -11.84
N CYS A 11 14.05 30.69 -12.42
CA CYS A 11 13.90 29.34 -12.91
C CYS A 11 13.71 28.43 -11.68
N ASP A 12 12.47 28.14 -11.35
CA ASP A 12 12.13 27.12 -10.38
C ASP A 12 12.45 25.76 -11.02
N ASN A 13 13.66 25.26 -10.81
CA ASN A 13 14.11 23.93 -11.21
C ASN A 13 13.57 22.88 -10.19
N THR A 14 12.29 22.95 -9.82
CA THR A 14 11.66 21.90 -9.06
C THR A 14 11.55 20.66 -9.93
N THR A 15 12.34 19.66 -9.60
CA THR A 15 12.29 18.35 -10.28
C THR A 15 10.87 17.80 -10.11
N LYS A 16 10.20 17.55 -11.25
CA LYS A 16 8.80 17.08 -11.23
C LYS A 16 8.70 15.71 -10.59
N ILE A 17 7.75 15.53 -9.68
CA ILE A 17 7.44 14.22 -9.08
C ILE A 17 7.14 13.22 -10.21
N LYS A 18 7.71 12.03 -10.11
CA LYS A 18 7.56 10.96 -11.09
C LYS A 18 7.03 9.72 -10.42
N LEU A 19 6.04 9.08 -11.04
CA LEU A 19 5.52 7.77 -10.67
C LEU A 19 5.89 6.77 -11.77
N THR A 20 6.61 5.72 -11.42
CA THR A 20 7.10 4.72 -12.37
C THR A 20 6.67 3.32 -11.91
N LYS A 21 6.16 2.50 -12.83
CA LYS A 21 5.87 1.09 -12.55
C LYS A 21 7.15 0.36 -12.16
N LEU A 22 7.08 -0.44 -11.09
CA LEU A 22 8.17 -1.31 -10.66
C LEU A 22 8.08 -2.63 -11.42
N GLU A 23 9.18 -3.03 -12.04
CA GLU A 23 9.34 -4.31 -12.71
C GLU A 23 10.47 -5.12 -12.06
N GLY A 24 10.52 -6.44 -12.30
CA GLY A 24 11.58 -7.31 -11.77
C GLY A 24 11.28 -7.86 -10.37
N SER A 25 10.03 -7.84 -9.95
CA SER A 25 9.56 -8.55 -8.74
C SER A 25 9.11 -9.97 -9.09
N PRO A 26 9.46 -11.01 -8.30
CA PRO A 26 8.95 -12.37 -8.54
C PRO A 26 7.43 -12.43 -8.37
N ALA A 27 6.74 -13.10 -9.28
CA ALA A 27 5.27 -13.09 -9.33
C ALA A 27 4.61 -13.82 -8.15
N TYR A 28 5.18 -14.93 -7.68
CA TYR A 28 4.58 -15.81 -6.66
C TYR A 28 3.14 -16.25 -7.02
N GLU A 29 2.94 -16.73 -8.23
CA GLU A 29 1.61 -17.05 -8.79
C GLU A 29 0.86 -18.14 -7.98
N ASN A 30 1.58 -19.07 -7.35
CA ASN A 30 1.02 -20.15 -6.56
C ASN A 30 0.94 -19.82 -5.06
N ALA A 31 1.47 -18.69 -4.62
CA ALA A 31 1.46 -18.32 -3.21
C ALA A 31 0.02 -18.17 -2.68
N LYS A 32 -0.23 -18.73 -1.48
CA LYS A 32 -1.55 -18.76 -0.88
C LYS A 32 -1.49 -18.41 0.60
N LEU A 33 -2.47 -17.65 1.06
CA LEU A 33 -2.67 -17.32 2.47
C LEU A 33 -4.10 -17.69 2.87
N GLU A 34 -4.24 -18.68 3.73
CA GLU A 34 -5.52 -19.13 4.27
C GLU A 34 -5.56 -18.94 5.79
N ILE A 35 -6.72 -18.61 6.31
CA ILE A 35 -6.91 -18.61 7.76
C ILE A 35 -7.20 -20.04 8.24
N ASP A 36 -6.41 -20.52 9.19
CA ASP A 36 -6.69 -21.76 9.91
C ASP A 36 -7.58 -21.47 11.12
N THR A 37 -7.17 -20.52 11.98
CA THR A 37 -7.90 -20.25 13.22
C THR A 37 -7.85 -18.76 13.58
N ILE A 38 -8.99 -18.26 14.07
CA ILE A 38 -9.09 -17.00 14.81
C ILE A 38 -9.67 -17.32 16.18
N ALA A 39 -8.93 -17.02 17.24
CA ALA A 39 -9.38 -17.22 18.61
C ALA A 39 -9.26 -15.93 19.43
N PHE A 40 -10.23 -15.68 20.31
CA PHE A 40 -10.17 -14.56 21.25
C PHE A 40 -9.81 -15.07 22.64
N LYS A 41 -8.70 -14.59 23.19
CA LYS A 41 -8.22 -14.95 24.52
C LYS A 41 -7.46 -13.78 25.14
N GLU A 42 -7.64 -13.56 26.44
CA GLU A 42 -6.89 -12.55 27.20
C GLU A 42 -6.96 -11.14 26.57
N GLN A 43 -8.13 -10.76 26.03
CA GLN A 43 -8.42 -9.47 25.36
C GLN A 43 -7.65 -9.23 24.06
N GLU A 44 -7.08 -10.28 23.47
CA GLU A 44 -6.43 -10.24 22.16
C GLU A 44 -6.99 -11.32 21.24
N TYR A 45 -6.89 -11.08 19.96
CA TYR A 45 -7.16 -12.09 18.93
C TYR A 45 -5.87 -12.78 18.54
N SER A 46 -5.88 -14.12 18.58
CA SER A 46 -4.84 -14.96 17.99
C SER A 46 -5.25 -15.31 16.57
N PHE A 47 -4.37 -15.07 15.62
CA PHE A 47 -4.52 -15.43 14.21
C PHE A 47 -3.52 -16.48 13.87
N LYS A 48 -3.99 -17.58 13.25
CA LYS A 48 -3.15 -18.61 12.68
C LYS A 48 -3.48 -18.80 11.21
N PHE A 49 -2.48 -18.65 10.36
CA PHE A 49 -2.59 -18.78 8.91
C PHE A 49 -1.84 -20.00 8.42
N ASP A 50 -2.35 -20.63 7.38
CA ASP A 50 -1.61 -21.54 6.53
C ASP A 50 -1.05 -20.76 5.34
N VAL A 51 0.26 -20.89 5.11
CA VAL A 51 0.98 -20.22 4.03
C VAL A 51 1.55 -21.27 3.10
N PHE A 52 1.21 -21.20 1.81
CA PHE A 52 1.64 -22.17 0.80
C PHE A 52 2.45 -21.47 -0.29
N ASP A 53 3.46 -22.14 -0.80
CA ASP A 53 4.34 -21.68 -1.89
C ASP A 53 4.92 -20.26 -1.66
N TYR A 54 5.18 -19.95 -0.37
CA TYR A 54 5.75 -18.69 0.07
C TYR A 54 6.44 -18.84 1.43
N ASN A 55 7.68 -18.37 1.53
CA ASN A 55 8.48 -18.54 2.75
C ASN A 55 8.55 -17.25 3.56
N LEU A 56 7.88 -17.20 4.69
CA LEU A 56 8.02 -16.10 5.64
C LEU A 56 9.45 -16.06 6.21
N GLY A 57 10.00 -14.87 6.37
CA GLY A 57 11.36 -14.66 6.92
C GLY A 57 12.49 -14.73 5.90
N GLU A 58 12.25 -15.16 4.66
CA GLU A 58 13.27 -15.15 3.61
C GLU A 58 13.38 -13.79 2.92
N GLN A 59 14.58 -13.43 2.45
CA GLN A 59 14.75 -12.25 1.61
C GLN A 59 14.21 -12.53 0.21
N THR A 60 13.49 -11.57 -0.34
CA THR A 60 12.99 -11.69 -1.71
C THR A 60 14.10 -11.38 -2.70
N GLU A 61 14.38 -12.29 -3.63
CA GLU A 61 15.21 -12.03 -4.79
C GLU A 61 14.50 -11.02 -5.72
N LYS A 62 15.25 -10.06 -6.24
CA LYS A 62 14.72 -9.00 -7.12
C LYS A 62 15.64 -8.83 -8.33
N GLU A 63 15.07 -8.48 -9.48
CA GLU A 63 15.83 -8.24 -10.70
C GLU A 63 16.14 -6.74 -10.91
N PHE A 64 15.52 -5.83 -10.18
CA PHE A 64 15.85 -4.41 -10.23
C PHE A 64 17.07 -4.07 -9.34
N SER A 65 17.88 -3.10 -9.79
CA SER A 65 19.20 -2.79 -9.21
C SER A 65 19.22 -1.65 -8.19
N PHE A 66 18.10 -0.95 -8.01
CA PHE A 66 18.01 0.14 -7.03
C PHE A 66 17.47 -0.33 -5.67
N ASP A 67 17.63 0.52 -4.66
CA ASP A 67 17.16 0.23 -3.32
C ASP A 67 15.74 0.74 -3.10
N LEU A 68 14.97 -0.07 -2.40
CA LEU A 68 13.70 0.27 -1.77
C LEU A 68 13.84 -0.07 -0.28
N ALA A 69 13.13 0.67 0.57
CA ALA A 69 13.07 0.33 2.00
C ALA A 69 12.74 -1.15 2.18
N ASN A 70 13.65 -1.90 2.79
CA ASN A 70 13.59 -3.35 2.89
C ASN A 70 13.57 -3.81 4.35
N SER A 71 12.85 -4.88 4.63
CA SER A 71 12.87 -5.54 5.93
C SER A 71 14.01 -6.53 6.03
N GLY A 72 14.95 -6.32 6.96
CA GLY A 72 15.99 -7.28 7.27
C GLY A 72 15.47 -8.63 7.79
N LYS A 73 14.20 -8.69 8.22
CA LYS A 73 13.51 -9.93 8.63
C LYS A 73 12.87 -10.70 7.47
N GLY A 74 12.93 -10.17 6.25
CA GLY A 74 12.47 -10.87 5.04
C GLY A 74 10.97 -10.73 4.75
N GLN A 75 10.46 -11.68 3.97
CA GLN A 75 9.07 -11.82 3.57
C GLN A 75 8.13 -11.95 4.76
N HIS A 76 6.95 -11.35 4.69
CA HIS A 76 6.07 -11.25 5.84
C HIS A 76 4.60 -11.10 5.43
N ILE A 77 3.72 -11.24 6.39
CA ILE A 77 2.30 -10.90 6.24
C ILE A 77 2.12 -9.42 6.57
N HIS A 78 1.55 -8.64 5.66
CA HIS A 78 0.95 -7.35 5.99
C HIS A 78 -0.43 -7.57 6.56
N PHE A 79 -0.70 -7.00 7.72
CA PHE A 79 -1.97 -7.08 8.41
C PHE A 79 -2.52 -5.67 8.63
N ILE A 80 -3.57 -5.33 7.90
CA ILE A 80 -4.22 -4.02 7.91
C ILE A 80 -5.55 -4.13 8.66
N VAL A 81 -5.78 -3.21 9.59
CA VAL A 81 -7.04 -3.05 10.30
C VAL A 81 -7.65 -1.71 9.90
N ASN A 82 -8.91 -1.71 9.44
CA ASN A 82 -9.69 -0.52 9.07
C ASN A 82 -8.93 0.43 8.12
N ASN A 83 -8.23 -0.14 7.14
CA ASN A 83 -7.35 0.58 6.23
C ASN A 83 -6.30 1.47 6.94
N GLY A 84 -5.97 1.17 8.19
CA GLY A 84 -4.87 1.80 8.93
C GLY A 84 -3.50 1.35 8.41
N PRO A 85 -2.39 1.87 8.97
CA PRO A 85 -1.05 1.38 8.65
C PRO A 85 -0.90 -0.10 9.02
N TYR A 86 -0.31 -0.89 8.11
CA TYR A 86 -0.14 -2.32 8.36
C TYR A 86 0.79 -2.62 9.54
N SER A 87 0.55 -3.75 10.20
CA SER A 87 1.53 -4.45 11.03
C SER A 87 2.20 -5.54 10.19
N ALA A 88 3.51 -5.76 10.35
CA ALA A 88 4.26 -6.80 9.65
C ALA A 88 4.46 -8.01 10.57
N TYR A 89 4.04 -9.19 10.11
CA TYR A 89 4.20 -10.44 10.85
C TYR A 89 5.05 -11.43 10.05
N TYR A 90 6.12 -11.92 10.66
CA TYR A 90 7.12 -12.82 10.06
C TYR A 90 6.88 -14.28 10.43
N SER A 91 5.82 -14.54 11.19
CA SER A 91 5.30 -15.86 11.54
C SER A 91 3.85 -15.97 11.06
N SER A 92 3.42 -17.18 10.74
CA SER A 92 2.05 -17.46 10.38
C SER A 92 1.09 -17.43 11.59
N GLU A 93 1.62 -17.41 12.81
CA GLU A 93 0.84 -17.29 14.04
C GLU A 93 1.27 -16.05 14.84
N PHE A 94 0.29 -15.22 15.25
CA PHE A 94 0.54 -14.01 16.02
C PHE A 94 -0.73 -13.55 16.74
N ASN A 95 -0.54 -12.69 17.75
CA ASN A 95 -1.61 -12.03 18.47
C ASN A 95 -1.75 -10.58 18.05
N LYS A 96 -2.99 -10.09 18.07
CA LYS A 96 -3.33 -8.70 17.78
C LYS A 96 -4.47 -8.23 18.68
N LYS A 97 -4.24 -7.15 19.40
CA LYS A 97 -5.32 -6.42 20.05
C LYS A 97 -6.05 -5.60 18.98
N LEU A 98 -7.34 -5.75 18.91
CA LEU A 98 -8.22 -4.94 18.07
C LEU A 98 -8.94 -3.91 18.93
N GLU A 99 -9.32 -2.79 18.33
CA GLU A 99 -10.14 -1.79 18.97
C GLU A 99 -11.59 -2.30 19.13
N GLU A 100 -12.34 -1.71 20.08
CA GLU A 100 -13.77 -2.00 20.23
C GLU A 100 -14.53 -1.65 18.93
N GLY A 101 -15.61 -2.39 18.68
CA GLY A 101 -16.43 -2.20 17.48
C GLY A 101 -16.08 -3.16 16.35
N ASN A 102 -16.63 -2.91 15.15
CA ASN A 102 -16.41 -3.73 13.98
C ASN A 102 -15.06 -3.37 13.31
N ASN A 103 -14.16 -4.34 13.21
CA ASN A 103 -12.86 -4.18 12.57
C ASN A 103 -12.82 -4.94 11.26
N ILE A 104 -12.54 -4.25 10.17
CA ILE A 104 -12.26 -4.86 8.86
C ILE A 104 -10.78 -5.16 8.79
N ILE A 105 -10.46 -6.40 8.50
CA ILE A 105 -9.10 -6.92 8.47
C ILE A 105 -8.77 -7.42 7.09
N LEU A 106 -7.70 -6.88 6.52
CA LEU A 106 -7.03 -7.42 5.34
C LEU A 106 -5.64 -7.93 5.73
N ALA A 107 -5.38 -9.21 5.50
CA ALA A 107 -4.04 -9.79 5.58
C ALA A 107 -3.61 -10.22 4.18
N PHE A 108 -2.35 -9.99 3.79
CA PHE A 108 -1.80 -10.45 2.52
C PHE A 108 -0.29 -10.71 2.61
N LEU A 109 0.21 -11.55 1.72
CA LEU A 109 1.64 -11.86 1.61
C LEU A 109 2.40 -10.67 1.01
N SER A 110 3.53 -10.34 1.61
CA SER A 110 4.36 -9.18 1.25
C SER A 110 5.82 -9.56 1.12
N ARG A 111 6.45 -9.09 0.04
CA ARG A 111 7.88 -9.23 -0.22
C ARG A 111 8.71 -8.51 0.86
N SER A 112 9.99 -8.84 0.96
CA SER A 112 10.88 -8.22 1.97
C SER A 112 10.95 -6.71 1.83
N TYR A 113 10.85 -6.16 0.62
CA TYR A 113 10.77 -4.71 0.34
C TYR A 113 9.33 -4.17 0.35
N HIS A 114 8.41 -4.87 1.03
CA HIS A 114 7.06 -4.45 1.35
C HIS A 114 6.06 -4.35 0.18
N GLU A 115 6.38 -4.87 -0.97
CA GLU A 115 5.45 -5.01 -2.08
C GLU A 115 4.49 -6.18 -1.83
N SER A 116 3.19 -5.96 -2.02
CA SER A 116 2.17 -7.00 -1.92
C SER A 116 2.29 -8.05 -3.03
N VAL A 117 2.07 -9.32 -2.70
CA VAL A 117 1.86 -10.39 -3.69
C VAL A 117 0.46 -10.23 -4.28
N LYS A 118 0.39 -9.88 -5.56
CA LYS A 118 -0.87 -9.55 -6.26
C LYS A 118 -1.45 -10.78 -6.95
N ASN A 119 -1.90 -11.73 -6.16
CA ASN A 119 -2.63 -12.89 -6.68
C ASN A 119 -3.90 -13.15 -5.85
N PRO A 120 -4.97 -13.71 -6.43
CA PRO A 120 -6.27 -13.82 -5.77
C PRO A 120 -6.30 -14.76 -4.57
N ASN A 121 -5.25 -15.57 -4.36
CA ASN A 121 -5.14 -16.52 -3.25
C ASN A 121 -4.18 -16.01 -2.14
N ALA A 122 -3.45 -14.92 -2.36
CA ALA A 122 -2.42 -14.43 -1.44
C ALA A 122 -2.95 -13.46 -0.37
N TYR A 123 -4.26 -13.43 -0.15
CA TYR A 123 -4.86 -12.57 0.87
C TYR A 123 -6.02 -13.22 1.61
N PHE A 124 -6.37 -12.61 2.74
CA PHE A 124 -7.53 -12.92 3.57
C PHE A 124 -8.23 -11.63 3.98
N LEU A 125 -9.54 -11.55 3.75
CA LEU A 125 -10.38 -10.43 4.16
C LEU A 125 -11.47 -10.92 5.11
N THR A 126 -11.65 -10.24 6.25
CA THR A 126 -12.71 -10.54 7.20
C THR A 126 -13.14 -9.28 7.98
N GLN A 127 -14.16 -9.42 8.81
CA GLN A 127 -14.53 -8.42 9.80
C GLN A 127 -14.81 -9.08 11.14
N ILE A 128 -14.29 -8.48 12.22
CA ILE A 128 -14.33 -9.00 13.56
C ILE A 128 -14.79 -7.89 14.53
N GLY A 129 -15.58 -8.29 15.53
CA GLY A 129 -16.09 -7.42 16.58
C GLY A 129 -17.58 -7.13 16.43
N GLU A 130 -18.08 -6.26 17.30
CA GLU A 130 -19.49 -5.88 17.36
C GLU A 130 -19.74 -4.58 16.59
N GLY A 131 -21.02 -4.27 16.33
CA GLY A 131 -21.43 -3.08 15.60
C GLY A 131 -21.90 -3.35 14.18
N GLU A 132 -22.07 -2.27 13.41
CA GLU A 132 -22.57 -2.35 12.04
C GLU A 132 -21.60 -3.11 11.13
N LYS A 133 -22.11 -4.14 10.48
CA LYS A 133 -21.31 -4.94 9.52
C LYS A 133 -21.27 -4.26 8.16
N ILE A 134 -20.10 -4.26 7.57
CA ILE A 134 -19.89 -3.79 6.21
C ILE A 134 -20.05 -4.97 5.25
N ASP A 135 -20.64 -4.70 4.10
CA ASP A 135 -20.72 -5.69 3.03
C ASP A 135 -19.32 -5.92 2.43
N LEU A 136 -18.72 -7.05 2.77
CA LEU A 136 -17.38 -7.43 2.29
C LEU A 136 -17.35 -7.85 0.81
N SER A 137 -18.50 -7.94 0.12
CA SER A 137 -18.55 -8.15 -1.32
C SER A 137 -18.34 -6.87 -2.15
N LYS A 138 -18.38 -5.71 -1.51
CA LYS A 138 -18.06 -4.43 -2.15
C LYS A 138 -16.62 -4.37 -2.63
N GLU A 139 -16.35 -3.43 -3.50
CA GLU A 139 -15.02 -3.12 -3.98
C GLU A 139 -14.21 -2.43 -2.87
N PHE A 140 -12.92 -2.78 -2.73
CA PHE A 140 -12.04 -2.13 -1.77
C PHE A 140 -10.71 -1.74 -2.42
N LEU A 141 -10.23 -0.58 -1.99
CA LEU A 141 -8.85 -0.15 -2.16
C LEU A 141 -8.23 0.03 -0.76
N PHE A 142 -7.27 -0.82 -0.42
CA PHE A 142 -6.49 -0.69 0.80
C PHE A 142 -5.14 -0.05 0.50
N TYR A 143 -4.79 0.98 1.26
CA TYR A 143 -3.51 1.64 1.16
C TYR A 143 -2.44 0.86 1.95
N SER A 144 -1.40 0.36 1.26
CA SER A 144 -0.31 -0.40 1.88
C SER A 144 0.94 0.47 2.11
N ARG A 145 1.51 1.03 1.05
CA ARG A 145 2.76 1.81 1.05
C ARG A 145 2.63 3.13 0.27
N PRO A 146 3.46 4.17 0.61
CA PRO A 146 4.45 4.25 1.70
C PRO A 146 3.81 4.53 3.07
N LYS A 147 4.56 4.30 4.17
CA LYS A 147 4.13 4.63 5.54
C LYS A 147 5.30 5.06 6.42
N GLY A 148 5.05 5.91 7.42
CA GLY A 148 6.02 6.30 8.42
C GLY A 148 7.07 7.28 7.90
N THR A 149 8.29 7.16 8.42
CA THR A 149 9.42 8.03 8.10
C THR A 149 10.46 7.28 7.28
N TYR A 150 11.03 7.97 6.30
CA TYR A 150 12.12 7.50 5.44
C TYR A 150 13.33 8.41 5.60
N THR A 151 14.53 7.82 5.63
CA THR A 151 15.80 8.54 5.81
C THR A 151 16.84 8.08 4.79
N GLY A 152 17.81 8.94 4.49
CA GLY A 152 18.92 8.61 3.62
C GLY A 152 18.48 8.12 2.23
N ILE A 153 19.06 7.01 1.77
CA ILE A 153 18.79 6.43 0.43
C ILE A 153 17.33 6.01 0.24
N ASP A 154 16.64 5.62 1.31
CA ASP A 154 15.22 5.21 1.25
C ASP A 154 14.28 6.36 0.86
N THR A 155 14.77 7.62 0.87
CA THR A 155 14.00 8.79 0.43
C THR A 155 14.02 9.01 -1.09
N GLU A 156 14.93 8.37 -1.81
CA GLU A 156 15.10 8.58 -3.25
C GLU A 156 13.98 7.93 -4.07
N LYS A 157 13.56 6.72 -3.64
CA LYS A 157 12.49 5.95 -4.30
C LYS A 157 11.57 5.36 -3.25
N LEU A 158 10.33 5.87 -3.18
CA LEU A 158 9.32 5.34 -2.28
C LEU A 158 8.41 4.37 -3.01
N LEU A 159 8.29 3.15 -2.49
CA LEU A 159 7.32 2.19 -3.01
C LEU A 159 5.90 2.72 -2.78
N LEU A 160 5.11 2.85 -3.84
CA LEU A 160 3.66 3.02 -3.80
C LEU A 160 3.02 1.66 -4.07
N ASP A 161 2.35 1.13 -3.06
CA ASP A 161 1.67 -0.16 -3.12
C ASP A 161 0.29 -0.07 -2.46
N PHE A 162 -0.70 -0.68 -3.09
CA PHE A 162 -2.07 -0.77 -2.63
C PHE A 162 -2.63 -2.15 -2.96
N TYR A 163 -3.65 -2.57 -2.21
CA TYR A 163 -4.32 -3.84 -2.42
C TYR A 163 -5.76 -3.63 -2.88
N LEU A 164 -6.14 -4.29 -3.96
CA LEU A 164 -7.49 -4.28 -4.50
C LEU A 164 -8.20 -5.58 -4.11
N VAL A 165 -9.44 -5.46 -3.65
CA VAL A 165 -10.31 -6.61 -3.36
C VAL A 165 -11.65 -6.41 -4.04
N ASN A 166 -12.18 -7.46 -4.67
CA ASN A 166 -13.43 -7.49 -5.43
C ASN A 166 -13.51 -6.49 -6.59
N THR A 167 -12.40 -5.96 -7.04
CA THR A 167 -12.33 -5.04 -8.18
C THR A 167 -11.08 -5.27 -8.99
N SER A 168 -11.10 -4.84 -10.22
CA SER A 168 -9.94 -4.77 -11.11
C SER A 168 -9.86 -3.40 -11.75
N ILE A 169 -8.65 -2.97 -12.09
CA ILE A 169 -8.41 -1.72 -12.81
C ILE A 169 -7.89 -1.98 -14.20
N SER A 170 -8.26 -1.11 -15.14
CA SER A 170 -7.83 -1.20 -16.54
C SER A 170 -7.96 0.17 -17.21
N PRO A 171 -7.34 0.40 -18.40
CA PRO A 171 -7.48 1.66 -19.14
C PRO A 171 -8.92 2.05 -19.47
N THR A 172 -9.81 1.08 -19.62
CA THR A 172 -11.23 1.30 -20.00
C THR A 172 -12.22 1.03 -18.86
N GLY A 173 -11.75 0.54 -17.72
CA GLY A 173 -12.55 0.23 -16.53
C GLY A 173 -12.29 1.18 -15.35
N ASN A 174 -12.40 0.62 -14.16
CA ASN A 174 -12.00 1.31 -12.94
C ASN A 174 -10.50 1.62 -12.98
N ARG A 175 -10.08 2.66 -12.25
CA ARG A 175 -8.68 3.10 -12.15
C ARG A 175 -8.41 3.59 -10.73
N VAL A 176 -7.14 3.76 -10.40
CA VAL A 176 -6.74 4.43 -9.16
C VAL A 176 -6.18 5.79 -9.51
N ARG A 177 -6.74 6.85 -8.95
CA ARG A 177 -6.16 8.19 -8.99
C ARG A 177 -5.28 8.38 -7.77
N ALA A 178 -3.97 8.58 -7.98
CA ALA A 178 -3.01 8.90 -6.95
C ALA A 178 -2.69 10.39 -7.00
N THR A 179 -2.98 11.12 -5.92
CA THR A 179 -2.56 12.53 -5.76
C THR A 179 -1.41 12.59 -4.77
N ILE A 180 -0.22 12.98 -5.24
CA ILE A 180 1.03 13.01 -4.47
C ILE A 180 1.51 14.45 -4.43
N GLN A 181 1.49 15.10 -3.25
CA GLN A 181 1.85 16.52 -3.10
C GLN A 181 1.19 17.42 -4.15
N GLY A 182 -0.08 17.13 -4.49
CA GLY A 182 -0.84 17.87 -5.49
C GLY A 182 -0.61 17.44 -6.94
N ALA A 183 0.39 16.62 -7.24
CA ALA A 183 0.56 16.01 -8.56
C ALA A 183 -0.39 14.80 -8.70
N GLU A 184 -1.14 14.74 -9.81
CA GLU A 184 -2.11 13.69 -10.07
C GLU A 184 -1.58 12.67 -11.09
N PHE A 185 -1.81 11.38 -10.78
CA PHE A 185 -1.46 10.24 -11.62
C PHE A 185 -2.65 9.31 -11.73
N ILE A 186 -2.93 8.82 -12.94
CA ILE A 186 -3.95 7.80 -13.18
C ILE A 186 -3.24 6.45 -13.35
N ILE A 187 -3.61 5.50 -12.51
CA ILE A 187 -3.08 4.15 -12.50
C ILE A 187 -4.18 3.21 -13.00
N ASP A 188 -3.92 2.53 -14.08
CA ASP A 188 -4.84 1.62 -14.77
C ASP A 188 -4.35 0.16 -14.82
N GLU A 189 -3.25 -0.13 -14.16
CA GLU A 189 -2.71 -1.47 -13.98
C GLU A 189 -2.44 -1.73 -12.48
N TRP A 190 -2.94 -2.82 -11.94
CA TRP A 190 -2.67 -3.21 -10.56
C TRP A 190 -1.28 -3.81 -10.43
N ALA A 191 -0.31 -2.93 -10.32
CA ALA A 191 1.11 -3.20 -10.19
C ALA A 191 1.72 -2.39 -9.04
N PRO A 192 2.93 -2.71 -8.55
CA PRO A 192 3.69 -1.83 -7.70
C PRO A 192 4.26 -0.66 -8.50
N TYR A 193 4.41 0.49 -7.85
CA TYR A 193 5.02 1.68 -8.42
C TYR A 193 6.08 2.23 -7.46
N TYR A 194 6.98 3.06 -7.95
CA TYR A 194 7.84 3.86 -7.08
C TYR A 194 7.74 5.34 -7.45
N ILE A 195 7.84 6.17 -6.40
CA ILE A 195 7.75 7.62 -6.49
C ILE A 195 9.16 8.18 -6.37
N GLU A 196 9.53 9.08 -7.27
CA GLU A 196 10.80 9.77 -7.30
C GLU A 196 10.61 11.29 -7.21
N ASN A 197 11.66 11.99 -6.83
CA ASN A 197 11.72 13.45 -6.78
C ASN A 197 10.76 14.08 -5.76
N LEU A 198 10.52 13.39 -4.67
CA LEU A 198 9.77 13.96 -3.56
C LEU A 198 10.62 14.96 -2.79
N PRO A 199 10.05 16.10 -2.36
CA PRO A 199 10.75 17.01 -1.46
C PRO A 199 10.93 16.38 -0.07
N LYS A 200 11.88 16.90 0.70
CA LYS A 200 12.00 16.56 2.13
C LYS A 200 10.82 17.14 2.91
N GLY A 201 10.54 16.56 4.08
CA GLY A 201 9.44 16.94 4.95
C GLY A 201 8.21 16.04 4.82
N GLU A 202 7.04 16.58 5.14
CA GLU A 202 5.77 15.84 5.09
C GLU A 202 5.26 15.72 3.66
N ILE A 203 4.95 14.50 3.26
CA ILE A 203 4.41 14.14 1.95
C ILE A 203 3.00 13.61 2.12
N SER A 204 2.04 14.28 1.51
CA SER A 204 0.65 13.82 1.45
C SER A 204 0.42 12.98 0.20
N ILE A 205 -0.17 11.80 0.39
CA ILE A 205 -0.55 10.88 -0.68
C ILE A 205 -2.00 10.48 -0.49
N LYS A 206 -2.81 10.72 -1.51
CA LYS A 206 -4.22 10.31 -1.57
C LYS A 206 -4.40 9.29 -2.68
N LEU A 207 -5.07 8.18 -2.39
CA LEU A 207 -5.51 7.18 -3.35
C LEU A 207 -7.03 7.16 -3.41
N GLU A 208 -7.56 7.14 -4.61
CA GLU A 208 -8.99 7.11 -4.92
C GLU A 208 -9.26 6.01 -5.94
N LEU A 209 -10.13 5.07 -5.59
CA LEU A 209 -10.71 4.15 -6.58
C LEU A 209 -11.80 4.91 -7.33
N ILE A 210 -11.64 5.05 -8.63
CA ILE A 210 -12.52 5.79 -9.51
C ILE A 210 -13.05 4.89 -10.63
N ASP A 211 -14.23 5.18 -11.10
CA ASP A 211 -14.85 4.48 -12.21
C ASP A 211 -14.26 4.92 -13.58
N ARG A 212 -14.79 4.36 -14.66
CA ARG A 212 -14.39 4.71 -16.03
C ARG A 212 -14.65 6.17 -16.41
N MET A 213 -15.58 6.85 -15.72
CA MET A 213 -15.91 8.26 -15.94
C MET A 213 -15.01 9.19 -15.12
N GLY A 214 -14.22 8.63 -14.18
CA GLY A 214 -13.35 9.39 -13.26
C GLY A 214 -14.06 9.79 -11.97
N GLU A 215 -15.29 9.28 -11.75
CA GLU A 215 -16.04 9.53 -10.53
C GLU A 215 -15.61 8.60 -9.40
N LEU A 216 -15.68 9.09 -8.16
CA LEU A 216 -15.29 8.32 -6.99
C LEU A 216 -16.27 7.15 -6.79
N ILE A 217 -15.73 5.93 -6.66
CA ILE A 217 -16.53 4.76 -6.31
C ILE A 217 -16.86 4.82 -4.82
N GLU A 218 -18.15 4.79 -4.49
CA GLU A 218 -18.65 4.87 -3.12
C GLU A 218 -18.48 3.51 -2.42
N THR A 219 -17.35 3.34 -1.74
CA THR A 219 -16.97 2.12 -1.05
C THR A 219 -16.20 2.44 0.24
N PRO A 220 -16.15 1.51 1.23
CA PRO A 220 -15.41 1.75 2.47
C PRO A 220 -13.95 2.12 2.21
N PHE A 221 -13.44 3.08 3.00
CA PHE A 221 -12.05 3.58 2.95
C PHE A 221 -11.65 4.29 1.64
N ASN A 222 -12.59 4.66 0.79
CA ASN A 222 -12.32 5.40 -0.43
C ASN A 222 -12.92 6.82 -0.33
N PRO A 223 -12.12 7.90 -0.38
CA PRO A 223 -10.66 7.91 -0.63
C PRO A 223 -9.82 7.52 0.61
N SER A 224 -8.57 7.14 0.37
CA SER A 224 -7.58 6.87 1.40
C SER A 224 -6.45 7.90 1.38
N ILE A 225 -6.15 8.53 2.51
CA ILE A 225 -5.12 9.57 2.62
C ILE A 225 -4.07 9.13 3.65
N ARG A 226 -2.79 9.31 3.31
CA ARG A 226 -1.65 9.08 4.19
C ARG A 226 -0.68 10.24 4.13
N THR A 227 -0.07 10.53 5.28
CA THR A 227 1.11 11.40 5.37
C THR A 227 2.32 10.56 5.74
N VAL A 228 3.43 10.77 5.06
CA VAL A 228 4.73 10.17 5.34
C VAL A 228 5.77 11.28 5.45
N THR A 229 6.90 11.01 6.12
CA THR A 229 7.95 11.99 6.33
C THR A 229 9.24 11.56 5.66
N LEU A 230 9.90 12.46 4.93
CA LEU A 230 11.23 12.28 4.34
C LEU A 230 12.24 13.17 5.07
N GLU A 231 13.29 12.56 5.66
CA GLU A 231 14.35 13.25 6.41
C GLU A 231 15.71 13.23 5.70
#